data_07f5d8376e7965b2b3cbd2d8d8138d34
#
_entry.id   07f5d8376e7965b2b3cbd2d8d8138d34
#
_cell.length_a   1.000
_cell.length_b   1.000
_cell.length_c   1.000
_cell.angle_alpha   90.00
_cell.angle_beta   90.00
_cell.angle_gamma   90.00
#
_symmetry.space_group_name_H-M   'P 1'
#
loop_
_entity.id
_entity.type
_entity.pdbx_description
1 polymer ?
#
loop_
_entity_poly.entity_id
_entity_poly.type
_entity_poly.pdbx_seq_one_letter_code
_entity_poly.pdbx_strand_id
1 'polypeptide(L)'
;GKMCGNGIRCVAKFMRDNGIVDKDEMTIETLSGIMTVSLIRHYGEVSGATVNMGKAILAPHLVPVELEPDENGRVVDRKVNIAGNDYNITCVSMGNPHAVVFMNNVDSLDIDKVGPEFEHDKIFPERVNAEFIKVIDDHTLKMRVWERGSGETWACGTGACAAAVAAVLN
;
A
#
# COMPACT_ATOMS: atom_id res chain seq x y z
N GLY A 1 6.88 -12.79 4.14
CA GLY A 1 5.80 -12.00 3.56
C GLY A 1 5.91 -11.91 2.04
N LYS A 2 4.78 -11.75 1.34
CA LYS A 2 4.81 -11.61 -0.13
C LYS A 2 5.56 -10.33 -0.52
N MET A 3 5.28 -9.21 0.15
CA MET A 3 5.98 -7.94 -0.04
C MET A 3 5.97 -7.12 1.26
N CYS A 4 7.12 -6.50 1.57
CA CYS A 4 7.27 -5.55 2.68
C CYS A 4 8.22 -4.42 2.27
N GLY A 5 7.69 -3.26 1.92
CA GLY A 5 8.48 -2.10 1.47
C GLY A 5 9.48 -1.60 2.52
N ASN A 6 9.12 -1.63 3.80
CA ASN A 6 10.02 -1.27 4.89
C ASN A 6 11.14 -2.31 5.03
N GLY A 7 10.77 -3.60 5.04
CA GLY A 7 11.72 -4.70 5.21
C GLY A 7 12.78 -4.72 4.11
N ILE A 8 12.39 -4.58 2.84
CA ILE A 8 13.35 -4.63 1.73
C ILE A 8 14.36 -3.46 1.76
N ARG A 9 13.93 -2.26 2.21
CA ARG A 9 14.82 -1.11 2.41
C ARG A 9 15.83 -1.37 3.53
N CYS A 10 15.37 -1.96 4.64
CA CYS A 10 16.24 -2.35 5.75
C CYS A 10 17.25 -3.42 5.33
N VAL A 11 16.82 -4.43 4.56
CA VAL A 11 17.71 -5.46 4.01
C VAL A 11 18.79 -4.84 3.12
N ALA A 12 18.42 -3.96 2.19
CA ALA A 12 19.37 -3.31 1.30
C ALA A 12 20.42 -2.49 2.06
N LYS A 13 19.97 -1.68 3.06
CA LYS A 13 20.87 -0.94 3.93
C LYS A 13 21.78 -1.88 4.73
N PHE A 14 21.25 -2.93 5.34
CA PHE A 14 22.03 -3.91 6.09
C PHE A 14 23.14 -4.56 5.23
N MET A 15 22.79 -4.98 4.01
CA MET A 15 23.76 -5.58 3.08
C MET A 15 24.89 -4.62 2.74
N ARG A 16 24.58 -3.33 2.56
CA ARG A 16 25.57 -2.30 2.24
C ARG A 16 26.45 -1.95 3.43
N ASP A 17 25.83 -1.68 4.60
CA ASP A 17 26.55 -1.26 5.82
C ASP A 17 27.50 -2.34 6.33
N ASN A 18 27.18 -3.61 6.13
CA ASN A 18 28.01 -4.75 6.51
C ASN A 18 29.00 -5.21 5.41
N GLY A 19 29.12 -4.47 4.30
CA GLY A 19 30.07 -4.78 3.22
C GLY A 19 29.76 -6.07 2.47
N ILE A 20 28.54 -6.62 2.59
CA ILE A 20 28.12 -7.83 1.87
C ILE A 20 27.92 -7.51 0.38
N VAL A 21 27.42 -6.30 0.08
CA VAL A 21 27.27 -5.76 -1.27
C VAL A 21 27.92 -4.40 -1.34
N ASP A 22 28.83 -4.20 -2.28
CA ASP A 22 29.54 -2.93 -2.50
C ASP A 22 28.94 -2.15 -3.69
N LYS A 23 27.60 -2.04 -3.74
CA LYS A 23 26.85 -1.31 -4.76
C LYS A 23 25.74 -0.52 -4.11
N ASP A 24 25.41 0.62 -4.70
CA ASP A 24 24.26 1.43 -4.26
C ASP A 24 22.95 1.02 -4.96
N GLU A 25 23.03 0.26 -6.05
CA GLU A 25 21.88 -0.39 -6.68
C GLU A 25 22.03 -1.91 -6.59
N MET A 26 20.98 -2.58 -6.13
CA MET A 26 20.95 -4.02 -6.00
C MET A 26 19.58 -4.60 -6.32
N THR A 27 19.56 -5.86 -6.73
CA THR A 27 18.33 -6.64 -6.88
C THR A 27 18.19 -7.62 -5.73
N ILE A 28 16.97 -7.73 -5.21
CA ILE A 28 16.63 -8.64 -4.10
C ILE A 28 15.50 -9.55 -4.58
N GLU A 29 15.73 -10.85 -4.51
CA GLU A 29 14.68 -11.84 -4.78
C GLU A 29 13.70 -11.92 -3.61
N THR A 30 12.42 -11.84 -3.92
CA THR A 30 11.31 -11.93 -2.97
C THR A 30 10.25 -12.90 -3.48
N LEU A 31 9.27 -13.24 -2.65
CA LEU A 31 8.11 -14.03 -3.09
C LEU A 31 7.25 -13.30 -4.12
N SER A 32 7.39 -11.97 -4.23
CA SER A 32 6.70 -11.15 -5.24
C SER A 32 7.56 -10.92 -6.49
N GLY A 33 8.71 -11.57 -6.60
CA GLY A 33 9.65 -11.44 -7.71
C GLY A 33 10.92 -10.68 -7.34
N ILE A 34 11.69 -10.32 -8.37
CA ILE A 34 12.95 -9.59 -8.22
C ILE A 34 12.63 -8.08 -8.10
N MET A 35 13.07 -7.49 -7.00
CA MET A 35 12.89 -6.07 -6.71
C MET A 35 14.21 -5.32 -6.83
N THR A 36 14.21 -4.21 -7.53
CA THR A 36 15.37 -3.30 -7.62
C THR A 36 15.27 -2.25 -6.52
N VAL A 37 16.36 -2.13 -5.75
CA VAL A 37 16.52 -1.14 -4.68
C VAL A 37 17.72 -0.28 -4.97
N SER A 38 17.54 1.05 -4.95
CA SER A 38 18.61 2.05 -5.10
C SER A 38 18.79 2.79 -3.79
N LEU A 39 19.99 2.73 -3.21
CA LEU A 39 20.33 3.38 -1.95
C LEU A 39 20.59 4.88 -2.16
N ILE A 40 20.11 5.69 -1.23
CA ILE A 40 20.37 7.12 -1.15
C ILE A 40 21.43 7.34 -0.08
N ARG A 41 22.51 8.04 -0.45
CA ARG A 41 23.60 8.34 0.49
C ARG A 41 23.64 9.82 0.84
N HIS A 42 23.98 10.08 2.09
CA HIS A 42 24.24 11.42 2.60
C HIS A 42 25.50 11.37 3.48
N TYR A 43 26.50 12.20 3.15
CA TYR A 43 27.83 12.17 3.82
C TYR A 43 28.50 10.81 3.87
N GLY A 44 28.32 9.98 2.84
CA GLY A 44 28.93 8.64 2.77
C GLY A 44 28.12 7.52 3.42
N GLU A 45 27.11 7.83 4.22
CA GLU A 45 26.23 6.88 4.88
C GLU A 45 24.91 6.66 4.11
N VAL A 46 24.33 5.48 4.24
CA VAL A 46 23.01 5.19 3.66
C VAL A 46 21.93 5.86 4.51
N SER A 47 21.30 6.90 3.94
CA SER A 47 20.23 7.69 4.59
C SER A 47 18.82 7.29 4.14
N GLY A 48 18.69 6.57 3.01
CA GLY A 48 17.42 6.15 2.48
C GLY A 48 17.56 5.12 1.37
N ALA A 49 16.42 4.66 0.85
CA ALA A 49 16.37 3.76 -0.30
C ALA A 49 15.09 3.98 -1.12
N THR A 50 15.25 3.95 -2.44
CA THR A 50 14.14 3.89 -3.41
C THR A 50 13.94 2.44 -3.84
N VAL A 51 12.70 1.98 -3.83
CA VAL A 51 12.34 0.62 -4.27
C VAL A 51 11.43 0.73 -5.49
N ASN A 52 11.79 0.04 -6.57
CA ASN A 52 10.90 -0.10 -7.70
C ASN A 52 9.82 -1.14 -7.35
N MET A 53 8.61 -0.67 -7.07
CA MET A 53 7.48 -1.50 -6.67
C MET A 53 6.77 -2.18 -7.85
N GLY A 54 7.24 -1.95 -9.09
CA GLY A 54 6.60 -2.45 -10.29
C GLY A 54 5.30 -1.71 -10.63
N LYS A 55 4.46 -2.34 -11.44
CA LYS A 55 3.17 -1.79 -11.86
C LYS A 55 2.07 -2.16 -10.88
N ALA A 56 1.16 -1.23 -10.63
CA ALA A 56 -0.06 -1.52 -9.88
C ALA A 56 -0.93 -2.55 -10.63
N ILE A 57 -1.54 -3.45 -9.88
CA ILE A 57 -2.47 -4.46 -10.40
C ILE A 57 -3.88 -4.04 -9.96
N LEU A 58 -4.80 -3.97 -10.92
CA LEU A 58 -6.16 -3.46 -10.70
C LEU A 58 -7.25 -4.54 -10.94
N ALA A 59 -6.88 -5.68 -11.52
CA ALA A 59 -7.82 -6.78 -11.76
C ALA A 59 -8.28 -7.39 -10.42
N PRO A 60 -9.60 -7.44 -10.12
CA PRO A 60 -10.13 -7.82 -8.80
C PRO A 60 -9.59 -9.15 -8.27
N HIS A 61 -9.51 -10.17 -9.12
CA HIS A 61 -9.01 -11.50 -8.73
C HIS A 61 -7.52 -11.52 -8.36
N LEU A 62 -6.75 -10.50 -8.79
CA LEU A 62 -5.32 -10.34 -8.47
C LEU A 62 -5.09 -9.35 -7.31
N VAL A 63 -6.14 -8.59 -6.93
CA VAL A 63 -6.07 -7.71 -5.74
C VAL A 63 -6.24 -8.47 -4.43
N PRO A 64 -6.75 -9.59 -4.21
CA PRO A 64 -7.96 -10.32 -4.35
C PRO A 64 -9.15 -9.62 -3.64
N VAL A 65 -10.15 -9.26 -4.40
CA VAL A 65 -11.40 -8.66 -3.92
C VAL A 65 -12.61 -9.29 -4.62
N GLU A 66 -13.64 -9.61 -3.86
CA GLU A 66 -14.88 -10.23 -4.35
C GLU A 66 -15.92 -9.16 -4.67
N LEU A 67 -15.62 -8.33 -5.67
CA LEU A 67 -16.52 -7.31 -6.22
C LEU A 67 -16.51 -7.39 -7.74
N GLU A 68 -17.66 -7.14 -8.33
CA GLU A 68 -17.78 -7.04 -9.79
C GLU A 68 -16.98 -5.84 -10.31
N PRO A 69 -16.14 -6.02 -11.33
CA PRO A 69 -15.36 -4.94 -11.91
C PRO A 69 -16.24 -3.91 -12.64
N ASP A 70 -15.68 -2.73 -12.87
CA ASP A 70 -16.19 -1.74 -13.81
C ASP A 70 -15.98 -2.19 -15.27
N GLU A 71 -16.42 -1.40 -16.24
CA GLU A 71 -16.23 -1.64 -17.68
C GLU A 71 -14.74 -1.77 -18.11
N ASN A 72 -13.83 -1.28 -17.29
CA ASN A 72 -12.38 -1.34 -17.51
C ASN A 72 -11.72 -2.51 -16.76
N GLY A 73 -12.50 -3.38 -16.13
CA GLY A 73 -12.01 -4.54 -15.40
C GLY A 73 -11.41 -4.23 -14.02
N ARG A 74 -11.82 -3.12 -13.37
CA ARG A 74 -11.25 -2.60 -12.12
C ARG A 74 -12.34 -2.35 -11.07
N VAL A 75 -11.94 -2.19 -9.82
CA VAL A 75 -12.81 -1.72 -8.72
C VAL A 75 -12.37 -0.30 -8.37
N VAL A 76 -13.08 0.71 -8.92
CA VAL A 76 -12.79 2.14 -8.71
C VAL A 76 -14.06 2.81 -8.22
N ASP A 77 -13.94 3.60 -7.15
CA ASP A 77 -15.03 4.35 -6.51
C ASP A 77 -16.30 3.51 -6.28
N ARG A 78 -16.09 2.24 -5.95
CA ARG A 78 -17.18 1.29 -5.77
C ARG A 78 -17.82 1.43 -4.40
N LYS A 79 -19.12 1.67 -4.37
CA LYS A 79 -19.89 1.69 -3.13
C LYS A 79 -19.98 0.29 -2.53
N VAL A 80 -19.61 0.18 -1.25
CA VAL A 80 -19.68 -1.05 -0.42
C VAL A 80 -20.26 -0.71 0.94
N ASN A 81 -20.84 -1.70 1.61
CA ASN A 81 -21.28 -1.57 3.00
C ASN A 81 -20.37 -2.43 3.88
N ILE A 82 -19.60 -1.81 4.77
CA ILE A 82 -18.71 -2.47 5.72
C ILE A 82 -19.19 -2.14 7.14
N ALA A 83 -19.50 -3.17 7.90
CA ALA A 83 -20.00 -3.06 9.27
C ALA A 83 -21.21 -2.08 9.43
N GLY A 84 -22.09 -2.05 8.42
CA GLY A 84 -23.30 -1.18 8.42
C GLY A 84 -23.06 0.24 7.97
N ASN A 85 -21.84 0.63 7.57
CA ASN A 85 -21.52 1.93 7.02
C ASN A 85 -21.19 1.85 5.54
N ASP A 86 -21.63 2.84 4.76
CA ASP A 86 -21.37 2.92 3.33
C ASP A 86 -20.03 3.63 3.07
N TYR A 87 -19.21 3.03 2.23
CA TYR A 87 -17.92 3.55 1.77
C TYR A 87 -17.81 3.44 0.26
N ASN A 88 -17.10 4.38 -0.36
CA ASN A 88 -16.63 4.22 -1.73
C ASN A 88 -15.16 3.79 -1.67
N ILE A 89 -14.83 2.68 -2.33
CA ILE A 89 -13.48 2.09 -2.30
C ILE A 89 -12.89 1.96 -3.69
N THR A 90 -11.59 2.14 -3.77
CA THR A 90 -10.77 1.80 -4.93
C THR A 90 -9.76 0.74 -4.53
N CYS A 91 -9.75 -0.40 -5.24
CA CYS A 91 -8.93 -1.55 -4.90
C CYS A 91 -7.68 -1.63 -5.79
N VAL A 92 -6.51 -1.76 -5.15
CA VAL A 92 -5.20 -1.77 -5.82
C VAL A 92 -4.32 -2.84 -5.18
N SER A 93 -3.58 -3.60 -5.97
CA SER A 93 -2.50 -4.44 -5.47
C SER A 93 -1.13 -3.88 -5.87
N MET A 94 -0.25 -3.71 -4.89
CA MET A 94 1.17 -3.40 -5.04
C MET A 94 2.05 -4.61 -4.68
N GLY A 95 1.55 -5.83 -4.96
CA GLY A 95 2.08 -7.09 -4.49
C GLY A 95 1.45 -7.55 -3.16
N ASN A 96 0.64 -6.71 -2.56
CA ASN A 96 -0.26 -6.94 -1.45
C ASN A 96 -1.55 -6.14 -1.65
N PRO A 97 -2.71 -6.58 -1.11
CA PRO A 97 -3.99 -5.95 -1.34
C PRO A 97 -4.17 -4.65 -0.57
N HIS A 98 -4.73 -3.64 -1.23
CA HIS A 98 -5.09 -2.34 -0.67
C HIS A 98 -6.51 -1.94 -1.05
N ALA A 99 -7.26 -1.41 -0.07
CA ALA A 99 -8.55 -0.75 -0.25
C ALA A 99 -8.40 0.74 0.13
N VAL A 100 -8.52 1.61 -0.85
CA VAL A 100 -8.35 3.06 -0.67
C VAL A 100 -9.72 3.72 -0.56
N VAL A 101 -9.92 4.50 0.50
CA VAL A 101 -11.15 5.23 0.82
C VAL A 101 -10.84 6.73 0.86
N PHE A 102 -11.47 7.51 0.00
CA PHE A 102 -11.38 8.97 0.08
C PHE A 102 -12.44 9.53 1.02
N MET A 103 -12.03 10.42 1.92
CA MET A 103 -12.92 11.05 2.90
C MET A 103 -12.51 12.49 3.24
N ASN A 104 -13.46 13.28 3.74
CA ASN A 104 -13.22 14.69 4.05
C ASN A 104 -12.33 14.91 5.27
N ASN A 105 -12.34 13.99 6.22
CA ASN A 105 -11.58 14.13 7.46
C ASN A 105 -11.08 12.76 7.95
N VAL A 106 -9.77 12.55 7.90
CA VAL A 106 -9.11 11.35 8.39
C VAL A 106 -8.70 11.47 9.86
N ASP A 107 -8.59 12.69 10.40
CA ASP A 107 -8.08 12.91 11.75
C ASP A 107 -9.08 12.46 12.82
N SER A 108 -10.38 12.61 12.55
CA SER A 108 -11.44 12.19 13.47
C SER A 108 -11.88 10.73 13.28
N LEU A 109 -11.25 10.00 12.35
CA LEU A 109 -11.60 8.60 12.12
C LEU A 109 -11.14 7.74 13.31
N ASP A 110 -12.08 6.98 13.88
CA ASP A 110 -11.77 5.91 14.85
C ASP A 110 -11.25 4.69 14.06
N ILE A 111 -9.96 4.75 13.69
CA ILE A 111 -9.35 3.74 12.82
C ILE A 111 -9.20 2.39 13.53
N ASP A 112 -9.06 2.39 14.85
CA ASP A 112 -8.98 1.16 15.65
C ASP A 112 -10.31 0.38 15.62
N LYS A 113 -11.42 1.07 15.35
CA LYS A 113 -12.74 0.45 15.17
C LYS A 113 -12.99 0.07 13.71
N VAL A 114 -12.71 0.98 12.78
CA VAL A 114 -13.06 0.79 11.36
C VAL A 114 -12.05 -0.11 10.64
N GLY A 115 -10.78 -0.03 10.98
CA GLY A 115 -9.70 -0.79 10.35
C GLY A 115 -9.89 -2.30 10.38
N PRO A 116 -10.18 -2.91 11.55
CA PRO A 116 -10.45 -4.35 11.66
C PRO A 116 -11.66 -4.79 10.82
N GLU A 117 -12.70 -3.94 10.72
CA GLU A 117 -13.90 -4.25 9.93
C GLU A 117 -13.56 -4.32 8.43
N PHE A 118 -12.69 -3.42 7.93
CA PHE A 118 -12.17 -3.50 6.57
C PHE A 118 -11.29 -4.72 6.38
N GLU A 119 -10.32 -4.93 7.29
CA GLU A 119 -9.35 -6.02 7.17
C GLU A 119 -10.03 -7.38 7.05
N HIS A 120 -11.13 -7.59 7.80
CA HIS A 120 -11.77 -8.89 7.92
C HIS A 120 -13.11 -8.99 7.17
N ASP A 121 -13.48 -7.97 6.37
CA ASP A 121 -14.71 -8.04 5.59
C ASP A 121 -14.62 -9.16 4.56
N LYS A 122 -15.74 -9.85 4.37
CA LYS A 122 -15.85 -11.01 3.46
C LYS A 122 -15.50 -10.72 2.01
N ILE A 123 -15.61 -9.44 1.58
CA ILE A 123 -15.21 -9.05 0.23
C ILE A 123 -13.70 -9.14 0.01
N PHE A 124 -12.90 -9.27 1.07
CA PHE A 124 -11.44 -9.42 1.02
C PHE A 124 -10.99 -10.79 1.56
N PRO A 125 -11.04 -11.86 0.76
CA PRO A 125 -10.78 -13.23 1.22
C PRO A 125 -9.36 -13.46 1.74
N GLU A 126 -8.38 -12.66 1.30
CA GLU A 126 -7.00 -12.66 1.82
C GLU A 126 -6.74 -11.52 2.81
N ARG A 127 -7.78 -10.87 3.34
CA ARG A 127 -7.71 -9.61 4.09
C ARG A 127 -7.11 -8.48 3.26
N VAL A 128 -7.10 -7.26 3.80
CA VAL A 128 -6.69 -6.05 3.07
C VAL A 128 -5.97 -5.06 3.98
N ASN A 129 -5.09 -4.23 3.41
CA ASN A 129 -4.68 -2.98 4.04
C ASN A 129 -5.70 -1.92 3.63
N ALA A 130 -6.16 -1.11 4.57
CA ALA A 130 -7.14 -0.06 4.33
C ALA A 130 -6.47 1.31 4.49
N GLU A 131 -6.47 2.10 3.42
CA GLU A 131 -5.94 3.45 3.37
C GLU A 131 -7.09 4.46 3.38
N PHE A 132 -7.13 5.30 4.42
CA PHE A 132 -8.10 6.39 4.54
C PHE A 132 -7.41 7.69 4.14
N ILE A 133 -7.92 8.32 3.08
CA ILE A 133 -7.25 9.41 2.37
C ILE A 133 -8.08 10.68 2.41
N LYS A 134 -7.45 11.79 2.79
CA LYS A 134 -7.93 13.14 2.56
C LYS A 134 -7.09 13.80 1.48
N VAL A 135 -7.73 14.29 0.42
CA VAL A 135 -7.09 15.15 -0.56
C VAL A 135 -6.91 16.53 0.07
N ILE A 136 -5.69 17.02 0.15
CA ILE A 136 -5.36 18.36 0.65
C ILE A 136 -5.32 19.35 -0.51
N ASP A 137 -4.63 18.99 -1.59
CA ASP A 137 -4.51 19.74 -2.84
C ASP A 137 -4.12 18.79 -3.98
N ASP A 138 -3.89 19.34 -5.18
CA ASP A 138 -3.56 18.57 -6.40
C ASP A 138 -2.26 17.74 -6.30
N HIS A 139 -1.45 17.98 -5.28
CA HIS A 139 -0.15 17.34 -5.11
C HIS A 139 0.00 16.64 -3.76
N THR A 140 -0.98 16.78 -2.86
CA THR A 140 -0.83 16.38 -1.46
C THR A 140 -2.01 15.55 -0.99
N LEU A 141 -1.71 14.35 -0.51
CA LEU A 141 -2.65 13.46 0.15
C LEU A 141 -2.27 13.32 1.63
N LYS A 142 -3.26 13.37 2.53
CA LYS A 142 -3.08 12.96 3.93
C LYS A 142 -3.64 11.57 4.10
N MET A 143 -2.85 10.65 4.62
CA MET A 143 -3.19 9.24 4.76
C MET A 143 -3.11 8.78 6.20
N ARG A 144 -4.09 7.99 6.63
CA ARG A 144 -3.98 7.04 7.73
C ARG A 144 -4.19 5.64 7.18
N VAL A 145 -3.49 4.66 7.72
CA VAL A 145 -3.51 3.29 7.20
C VAL A 145 -3.68 2.27 8.33
N TRP A 146 -4.59 1.32 8.08
CA TRP A 146 -4.68 0.08 8.83
C TRP A 146 -3.99 -1.03 8.05
N GLU A 147 -2.84 -1.49 8.52
CA GLU A 147 -2.10 -2.56 7.84
C GLU A 147 -2.59 -3.94 8.26
N ARG A 148 -2.78 -4.79 7.30
CA ARG A 148 -3.19 -6.19 7.45
C ARG A 148 -2.28 -6.94 8.45
N GLY A 149 -2.85 -7.34 9.58
CA GLY A 149 -2.16 -8.08 10.63
C GLY A 149 -1.28 -7.23 11.56
N SER A 150 -1.26 -5.90 11.40
CA SER A 150 -0.41 -5.00 12.19
C SER A 150 -1.16 -3.87 12.87
N GLY A 151 -2.35 -3.51 12.40
CA GLY A 151 -3.11 -2.39 12.88
C GLY A 151 -2.69 -1.05 12.29
N GLU A 152 -3.03 0.07 12.93
CA GLU A 152 -2.59 1.37 12.48
C GLU A 152 -1.06 1.50 12.59
N THR A 153 -0.43 1.96 11.52
CA THR A 153 1.02 2.19 11.47
C THR A 153 1.32 3.63 11.01
N TRP A 154 2.52 4.11 11.35
CA TRP A 154 2.97 5.45 10.98
C TRP A 154 3.12 5.66 9.46
N ALA A 155 3.43 4.61 8.72
CA ALA A 155 3.61 4.67 7.29
C ALA A 155 3.58 3.28 6.64
N CYS A 156 2.87 3.18 5.53
CA CYS A 156 2.87 2.02 4.64
C CYS A 156 3.32 2.44 3.24
N GLY A 157 4.50 1.98 2.80
CA GLY A 157 5.06 2.36 1.50
C GLY A 157 4.22 1.87 0.32
N THR A 158 3.72 0.63 0.39
CA THR A 158 2.81 0.06 -0.63
C THR A 158 1.45 0.75 -0.59
N GLY A 159 0.96 1.11 0.60
CA GLY A 159 -0.27 1.88 0.79
C GLY A 159 -0.17 3.28 0.18
N ALA A 160 0.96 3.97 0.34
CA ALA A 160 1.19 5.26 -0.31
C ALA A 160 1.18 5.15 -1.84
N CYS A 161 1.77 4.09 -2.40
CA CYS A 161 1.70 3.81 -3.84
C CYS A 161 0.25 3.53 -4.30
N ALA A 162 -0.48 2.71 -3.55
CA ALA A 162 -1.88 2.41 -3.84
C ALA A 162 -2.76 3.66 -3.76
N ALA A 163 -2.55 4.53 -2.76
CA ALA A 163 -3.24 5.81 -2.62
C ALA A 163 -2.99 6.74 -3.80
N ALA A 164 -1.73 6.84 -4.27
CA ALA A 164 -1.39 7.64 -5.45
C ALA A 164 -2.06 7.09 -6.72
N VAL A 165 -2.07 5.77 -6.92
CA VAL A 165 -2.77 5.14 -8.04
C VAL A 165 -4.28 5.40 -7.96
N ALA A 166 -4.88 5.22 -6.78
CA ALA A 166 -6.30 5.50 -6.57
C ALA A 166 -6.63 6.97 -6.85
N ALA A 167 -5.79 7.90 -6.43
CA ALA A 167 -6.00 9.33 -6.69
C ALA A 167 -6.00 9.70 -8.18
N VAL A 168 -5.23 8.97 -9.00
CA VAL A 168 -5.24 9.16 -10.46
C VAL A 168 -6.49 8.55 -11.11
N LEU A 169 -7.09 7.54 -10.49
CA LEU A 169 -8.23 6.81 -11.04
C LEU A 169 -9.57 7.45 -10.68
N ASN A 170 -9.64 8.24 -9.60
CA ASN A 170 -10.84 8.91 -9.11
C ASN A 170 -10.86 10.38 -9.50
#